data_23c80ee99ea3e2c4876236571050a2b2
#
_entry.id   23c80ee99ea3e2c4876236571050a2b2
#
_cell.length_a   1.000
_cell.length_b   1.000
_cell.length_c   1.000
_cell.angle_alpha   90.00
_cell.angle_beta   90.00
_cell.angle_gamma   90.00
#
_symmetry.space_group_name_H-M   'P 1'
#
loop_
_entity.id
_entity.type
_entity.pdbx_description
1 polymer ?
#
loop_
_entity_poly.entity_id
_entity_poly.type
_entity_poly.pdbx_seq_one_letter_code
_entity_poly.pdbx_strand_id
1 'polypeptide(L)'
;MRKKILLIEDDQIVRDNTAEILQLANYEVLTAENGKTGLEKAKVFKPDLIICDILMPELDGYGVMQIAMRNKDLQRIPIIFMSAKTKHEDIRKGMDLGASDYITKPFEESELLSAVATRLKHKAIMEGGLKDNVIKERKWRIEDIEEAFAHKERFEYRPGATIYCEGNVGNHVFYITRGEVKTYKVNEDGKELITDLFSDKSFFGFT
;
A
#
# COMPACT_ATOMS: atom_id res chain seq x y z
N MET A 1 -0.64 -2.62 -24.63
CA MET A 1 -0.80 -4.03 -24.16
C MET A 1 -1.69 -4.01 -22.92
N ARG A 2 -2.55 -5.02 -22.75
CA ARG A 2 -3.35 -5.18 -21.53
C ARG A 2 -2.43 -5.52 -20.37
N LYS A 3 -2.73 -5.02 -19.18
CA LYS A 3 -2.02 -5.39 -17.96
C LYS A 3 -2.40 -6.80 -17.53
N LYS A 4 -1.42 -7.58 -17.10
CA LYS A 4 -1.55 -8.98 -16.74
C LYS A 4 -1.75 -9.14 -15.23
N ILE A 5 -2.82 -9.81 -14.83
CA ILE A 5 -3.12 -10.09 -13.44
C ILE A 5 -3.15 -11.60 -13.23
N LEU A 6 -2.44 -12.08 -12.23
CA LEU A 6 -2.55 -13.45 -11.74
C LEU A 6 -3.45 -13.45 -10.50
N LEU A 7 -4.55 -14.18 -10.55
CA LEU A 7 -5.47 -14.38 -9.43
C LEU A 7 -5.27 -15.77 -8.85
N ILE A 8 -4.94 -15.85 -7.57
CA ILE A 8 -4.74 -17.09 -6.82
C ILE A 8 -5.83 -17.18 -5.74
N GLU A 9 -6.74 -18.12 -5.89
CA GLU A 9 -7.94 -18.27 -5.06
C GLU A 9 -8.39 -19.73 -5.14
N ASP A 10 -8.61 -20.39 -4.01
CA ASP A 10 -9.02 -21.79 -3.99
C ASP A 10 -10.53 -21.98 -4.21
N ASP A 11 -11.36 -21.08 -3.72
CA ASP A 11 -12.80 -21.11 -4.00
C ASP A 11 -13.08 -20.79 -5.47
N GLN A 12 -13.65 -21.77 -6.17
CA GLN A 12 -13.92 -21.64 -7.61
C GLN A 12 -14.90 -20.51 -7.92
N ILE A 13 -15.94 -20.33 -7.10
CA ILE A 13 -16.98 -19.31 -7.37
C ILE A 13 -16.38 -17.92 -7.18
N VAL A 14 -15.62 -17.70 -6.10
CA VAL A 14 -14.95 -16.43 -5.84
C VAL A 14 -13.92 -16.15 -6.93
N ARG A 15 -13.15 -17.17 -7.33
CA ARG A 15 -12.15 -17.08 -8.38
C ARG A 15 -12.75 -16.67 -9.73
N ASP A 16 -13.82 -17.34 -10.15
CA ASP A 16 -14.46 -17.11 -11.44
C ASP A 16 -15.11 -15.70 -11.47
N ASN A 17 -15.84 -15.31 -10.43
CA ASN A 17 -16.47 -14.00 -10.33
C ASN A 17 -15.40 -12.86 -10.31
N THR A 18 -14.35 -13.04 -9.52
CA THR A 18 -13.27 -12.04 -9.45
C THR A 18 -12.53 -11.91 -10.79
N ALA A 19 -12.30 -13.04 -11.46
CA ALA A 19 -11.67 -13.04 -12.77
C ALA A 19 -12.54 -12.33 -13.81
N GLU A 20 -13.86 -12.55 -13.80
CA GLU A 20 -14.81 -11.88 -14.69
C GLU A 20 -14.78 -10.35 -14.51
N ILE A 21 -14.86 -9.86 -13.26
CA ILE A 21 -14.78 -8.43 -12.96
C ILE A 21 -13.50 -7.82 -13.55
N LEU A 22 -12.35 -8.47 -13.34
CA LEU A 22 -11.07 -7.99 -13.85
C LEU A 22 -10.98 -8.02 -15.38
N GLN A 23 -11.55 -9.05 -16.01
CA GLN A 23 -11.60 -9.17 -17.48
C GLN A 23 -12.50 -8.09 -18.11
N LEU A 24 -13.66 -7.82 -17.49
CA LEU A 24 -14.56 -6.73 -17.91
C LEU A 24 -13.86 -5.36 -17.80
N ALA A 25 -12.99 -5.17 -16.80
CA ALA A 25 -12.14 -3.99 -16.65
C ALA A 25 -10.92 -3.98 -17.62
N ASN A 26 -10.91 -4.87 -18.62
CA ASN A 26 -9.89 -4.93 -19.69
C ASN A 26 -8.50 -5.38 -19.24
N TYR A 27 -8.39 -6.16 -18.16
CA TYR A 27 -7.16 -6.86 -17.77
C TYR A 27 -7.05 -8.21 -18.44
N GLU A 28 -5.81 -8.70 -18.65
CA GLU A 28 -5.52 -10.07 -19.03
C GLU A 28 -5.35 -10.88 -17.74
N VAL A 29 -6.26 -11.82 -17.48
CA VAL A 29 -6.33 -12.55 -16.20
C VAL A 29 -5.97 -14.02 -16.40
N LEU A 30 -5.02 -14.50 -15.60
CA LEU A 30 -4.73 -15.91 -15.42
C LEU A 30 -5.08 -16.30 -13.99
N THR A 31 -5.73 -17.45 -13.81
CA THR A 31 -6.16 -17.92 -12.50
C THR A 31 -5.36 -19.14 -12.02
N ALA A 32 -5.26 -19.32 -10.70
CA ALA A 32 -4.69 -20.50 -10.06
C ALA A 32 -5.52 -20.87 -8.81
N GLU A 33 -5.63 -22.18 -8.53
CA GLU A 33 -6.44 -22.71 -7.44
C GLU A 33 -5.70 -22.84 -6.10
N ASN A 34 -4.38 -22.64 -6.06
CA ASN A 34 -3.58 -22.65 -4.84
C ASN A 34 -2.27 -21.89 -5.04
N GLY A 35 -1.57 -21.64 -3.93
CA GLY A 35 -0.31 -20.87 -3.97
C GLY A 35 0.81 -21.52 -4.77
N LYS A 36 0.87 -22.86 -4.80
CA LYS A 36 1.91 -23.61 -5.53
C LYS A 36 1.75 -23.44 -7.04
N THR A 37 0.55 -23.75 -7.54
CA THR A 37 0.23 -23.56 -8.97
C THR A 37 0.30 -22.08 -9.37
N GLY A 38 -0.05 -21.16 -8.47
CA GLY A 38 0.09 -19.73 -8.66
C GLY A 38 1.54 -19.30 -8.91
N LEU A 39 2.47 -19.74 -8.08
CA LEU A 39 3.89 -19.42 -8.24
C LEU A 39 4.50 -20.03 -9.51
N GLU A 40 4.08 -21.22 -9.92
CA GLU A 40 4.52 -21.84 -11.18
C GLU A 40 4.03 -21.04 -12.38
N LYS A 41 2.73 -20.67 -12.38
CA LYS A 41 2.12 -19.84 -13.42
C LYS A 41 2.74 -18.44 -13.47
N ALA A 42 3.06 -17.82 -12.33
CA ALA A 42 3.68 -16.50 -12.26
C ALA A 42 5.00 -16.41 -13.03
N LYS A 43 5.84 -17.43 -12.95
CA LYS A 43 7.15 -17.47 -13.64
C LYS A 43 7.02 -17.41 -15.16
N VAL A 44 5.99 -18.06 -15.71
CA VAL A 44 5.77 -18.13 -17.19
C VAL A 44 4.95 -16.94 -17.67
N PHE A 45 3.87 -16.63 -16.97
CA PHE A 45 2.92 -15.58 -17.31
C PHE A 45 3.51 -14.17 -17.14
N LYS A 46 4.41 -13.99 -16.16
CA LYS A 46 5.04 -12.71 -15.79
C LYS A 46 3.99 -11.63 -15.56
N PRO A 47 3.15 -11.76 -14.53
CA PRO A 47 2.07 -10.82 -14.27
C PRO A 47 2.59 -9.44 -13.88
N ASP A 48 1.80 -8.40 -14.17
CA ASP A 48 2.04 -7.05 -13.68
C ASP A 48 1.64 -6.90 -12.20
N LEU A 49 0.68 -7.74 -11.74
CA LEU A 49 0.15 -7.73 -10.38
C LEU A 49 -0.36 -9.14 -10.03
N ILE A 50 -0.23 -9.53 -8.78
CA ILE A 50 -0.80 -10.76 -8.22
C ILE A 50 -1.87 -10.38 -7.21
N ILE A 51 -3.05 -11.02 -7.31
CA ILE A 51 -4.08 -11.01 -6.27
C ILE A 51 -4.09 -12.41 -5.67
N CYS A 52 -4.00 -12.52 -4.35
CA CYS A 52 -3.82 -13.80 -3.69
C CYS A 52 -4.70 -13.91 -2.44
N ASP A 53 -5.53 -14.95 -2.38
CA ASP A 53 -6.16 -15.28 -1.10
C ASP A 53 -5.11 -15.72 -0.08
N ILE A 54 -5.38 -15.42 1.18
CA ILE A 54 -4.52 -15.83 2.30
C ILE A 54 -4.81 -17.26 2.71
N LEU A 55 -6.08 -17.65 2.76
CA LEU A 55 -6.52 -18.93 3.33
C LEU A 55 -6.72 -19.96 2.22
N MET A 56 -5.64 -20.61 1.81
CA MET A 56 -5.66 -21.66 0.79
C MET A 56 -4.97 -22.93 1.28
N PRO A 57 -5.38 -24.11 0.77
CA PRO A 57 -4.69 -25.37 1.05
C PRO A 57 -3.29 -25.41 0.40
N GLU A 58 -2.46 -26.35 0.81
CA GLU A 58 -1.09 -26.62 0.38
C GLU A 58 -0.09 -25.48 0.67
N LEU A 59 -0.30 -24.30 0.08
CA LEU A 59 0.53 -23.12 0.27
C LEU A 59 -0.37 -21.89 0.41
N ASP A 60 -0.39 -21.32 1.60
CA ASP A 60 -1.17 -20.13 1.93
C ASP A 60 -0.61 -18.87 1.29
N GLY A 61 -1.38 -17.78 1.30
CA GLY A 61 -0.97 -16.52 0.68
C GLY A 61 0.29 -15.92 1.31
N TYR A 62 0.51 -16.11 2.61
CA TYR A 62 1.73 -15.65 3.26
C TYR A 62 2.96 -16.42 2.76
N GLY A 63 2.84 -17.73 2.56
CA GLY A 63 3.87 -18.55 1.95
C GLY A 63 4.18 -18.15 0.50
N VAL A 64 3.14 -17.84 -0.28
CA VAL A 64 3.29 -17.28 -1.64
C VAL A 64 4.14 -16.01 -1.60
N MET A 65 3.81 -15.07 -0.70
CA MET A 65 4.53 -13.82 -0.54
C MET A 65 6.00 -14.04 -0.18
N GLN A 66 6.29 -14.88 0.83
CA GLN A 66 7.66 -15.16 1.25
C GLN A 66 8.50 -15.75 0.13
N ILE A 67 7.92 -16.65 -0.69
CA ILE A 67 8.62 -17.26 -1.83
C ILE A 67 8.82 -16.22 -2.93
N ALA A 68 7.81 -15.42 -3.23
CA ALA A 68 7.90 -14.37 -4.23
C ALA A 68 8.98 -13.34 -3.91
N MET A 69 9.07 -12.89 -2.66
CA MET A 69 10.10 -11.94 -2.20
C MET A 69 11.54 -12.46 -2.32
N ARG A 70 11.74 -13.77 -2.25
CA ARG A 70 13.06 -14.40 -2.43
C ARG A 70 13.39 -14.71 -3.88
N ASN A 71 12.44 -14.56 -4.79
CA ASN A 71 12.63 -14.85 -6.21
C ASN A 71 12.89 -13.55 -6.97
N LYS A 72 14.03 -13.46 -7.68
CA LYS A 72 14.45 -12.26 -8.41
C LYS A 72 13.46 -11.80 -9.47
N ASP A 73 12.71 -12.73 -10.07
CA ASP A 73 11.74 -12.44 -11.13
C ASP A 73 10.38 -12.00 -10.56
N LEU A 74 10.05 -12.41 -9.33
CA LEU A 74 8.74 -12.16 -8.71
C LEU A 74 8.77 -11.05 -7.65
N GLN A 75 9.91 -10.77 -7.02
CA GLN A 75 10.03 -9.82 -5.90
C GLN A 75 9.58 -8.39 -6.19
N ARG A 76 9.52 -8.00 -7.47
CA ARG A 76 9.06 -6.66 -7.91
C ARG A 76 7.60 -6.62 -8.33
N ILE A 77 6.91 -7.77 -8.31
CA ILE A 77 5.51 -7.84 -8.67
C ILE A 77 4.68 -7.49 -7.44
N PRO A 78 3.84 -6.45 -7.49
CA PRO A 78 2.97 -6.11 -6.36
C PRO A 78 2.00 -7.25 -6.08
N ILE A 79 1.80 -7.57 -4.81
CA ILE A 79 0.85 -8.58 -4.34
C ILE A 79 -0.22 -7.89 -3.50
N ILE A 80 -1.48 -8.07 -3.87
CA ILE A 80 -2.66 -7.68 -3.10
C ILE A 80 -3.19 -8.94 -2.44
N PHE A 81 -3.36 -8.92 -1.12
CA PHE A 81 -4.05 -9.98 -0.43
C PHE A 81 -5.56 -9.79 -0.47
N MET A 82 -6.30 -10.89 -0.69
CA MET A 82 -7.73 -10.99 -0.42
C MET A 82 -7.94 -11.93 0.74
N SER A 83 -8.82 -11.62 1.68
CA SER A 83 -9.08 -12.52 2.80
C SER A 83 -10.40 -12.26 3.52
N ALA A 84 -11.00 -13.30 4.06
CA ALA A 84 -12.10 -13.19 5.01
C ALA A 84 -11.64 -12.75 6.43
N LYS A 85 -10.31 -12.63 6.64
CA LYS A 85 -9.75 -12.16 7.91
C LYS A 85 -9.85 -10.64 8.00
N THR A 86 -10.62 -10.16 8.95
CA THR A 86 -10.88 -8.72 9.18
C THR A 86 -10.14 -8.16 10.39
N LYS A 87 -9.44 -9.00 11.16
CA LYS A 87 -8.72 -8.54 12.35
C LYS A 87 -7.52 -7.69 11.95
N HIS A 88 -7.36 -6.59 12.65
CA HIS A 88 -6.25 -5.63 12.45
C HIS A 88 -4.86 -6.31 12.48
N GLU A 89 -4.71 -7.35 13.30
CA GLU A 89 -3.48 -8.14 13.42
C GLU A 89 -3.15 -8.91 12.13
N ASP A 90 -4.16 -9.48 11.46
CA ASP A 90 -3.99 -10.23 10.21
C ASP A 90 -3.64 -9.30 9.06
N ILE A 91 -4.29 -8.13 8.98
CA ILE A 91 -3.99 -7.09 7.99
C ILE A 91 -2.57 -6.58 8.18
N ARG A 92 -2.19 -6.24 9.43
CA ARG A 92 -0.85 -5.77 9.77
C ARG A 92 0.21 -6.80 9.42
N LYS A 93 -0.03 -8.08 9.73
CA LYS A 93 0.88 -9.18 9.36
C LYS A 93 1.10 -9.24 7.84
N GLY A 94 0.05 -9.08 7.03
CA GLY A 94 0.17 -9.05 5.58
C GLY A 94 1.03 -7.89 5.10
N MET A 95 0.81 -6.70 5.65
CA MET A 95 1.56 -5.50 5.29
C MET A 95 3.03 -5.59 5.74
N ASP A 96 3.30 -6.09 6.96
CA ASP A 96 4.66 -6.30 7.49
C ASP A 96 5.47 -7.31 6.64
N LEU A 97 4.80 -8.27 6.01
CA LEU A 97 5.41 -9.20 5.07
C LEU A 97 5.71 -8.57 3.70
N GLY A 98 5.27 -7.34 3.45
CA GLY A 98 5.53 -6.60 2.22
C GLY A 98 4.41 -6.65 1.20
N ALA A 99 3.18 -7.04 1.59
CA ALA A 99 2.02 -6.92 0.71
C ALA A 99 1.84 -5.46 0.27
N SER A 100 1.46 -5.30 -0.98
CA SER A 100 1.22 -3.96 -1.52
C SER A 100 -0.13 -3.40 -1.07
N ASP A 101 -1.12 -4.28 -0.83
CA ASP A 101 -2.46 -3.94 -0.38
C ASP A 101 -3.18 -5.14 0.24
N TYR A 102 -4.36 -4.87 0.82
CA TYR A 102 -5.20 -5.88 1.46
C TYR A 102 -6.68 -5.56 1.20
N ILE A 103 -7.44 -6.54 0.72
CA ILE A 103 -8.88 -6.45 0.45
C ILE A 103 -9.60 -7.46 1.33
N THR A 104 -10.59 -7.02 2.08
CA THR A 104 -11.40 -7.90 2.94
C THR A 104 -12.59 -8.47 2.16
N LYS A 105 -12.83 -9.78 2.28
CA LYS A 105 -14.02 -10.43 1.73
C LYS A 105 -15.19 -10.33 2.73
N PRO A 106 -16.44 -10.02 2.28
CA PRO A 106 -16.82 -9.67 0.91
C PRO A 106 -16.38 -8.24 0.55
N PHE A 107 -16.10 -7.99 -0.73
CA PHE A 107 -15.67 -6.69 -1.26
C PHE A 107 -16.58 -6.26 -2.42
N GLU A 108 -16.63 -4.96 -2.65
CA GLU A 108 -17.32 -4.38 -3.80
C GLU A 108 -16.39 -4.36 -5.03
N GLU A 109 -16.98 -4.44 -6.23
CA GLU A 109 -16.23 -4.36 -7.49
C GLU A 109 -15.34 -3.11 -7.56
N SER A 110 -15.87 -1.97 -7.13
CA SER A 110 -15.17 -0.68 -7.10
C SER A 110 -13.92 -0.70 -6.21
N GLU A 111 -13.97 -1.41 -5.08
CA GLU A 111 -12.85 -1.56 -4.14
C GLU A 111 -11.72 -2.37 -4.79
N LEU A 112 -12.06 -3.53 -5.37
CA LEU A 112 -11.12 -4.37 -6.08
C LEU A 112 -10.41 -3.60 -7.21
N LEU A 113 -11.19 -2.95 -8.08
CA LEU A 113 -10.65 -2.23 -9.24
C LEU A 113 -9.82 -1.02 -8.84
N SER A 114 -10.21 -0.30 -7.79
CA SER A 114 -9.44 0.82 -7.23
C SER A 114 -8.09 0.37 -6.69
N ALA A 115 -8.05 -0.71 -5.91
CA ALA A 115 -6.81 -1.27 -5.37
C ALA A 115 -5.86 -1.71 -6.50
N VAL A 116 -6.38 -2.44 -7.49
CA VAL A 116 -5.61 -2.89 -8.66
C VAL A 116 -5.03 -1.72 -9.46
N ALA A 117 -5.87 -0.73 -9.80
CA ALA A 117 -5.43 0.44 -10.57
C ALA A 117 -4.34 1.24 -9.83
N THR A 118 -4.51 1.43 -8.53
CA THR A 118 -3.54 2.14 -7.69
C THR A 118 -2.19 1.43 -7.67
N ARG A 119 -2.15 0.11 -7.47
CA ARG A 119 -0.89 -0.66 -7.39
C ARG A 119 -0.19 -0.77 -8.73
N LEU A 120 -0.93 -0.94 -9.81
CA LEU A 120 -0.37 -0.91 -11.18
C LEU A 120 0.21 0.47 -11.53
N LYS A 121 -0.45 1.56 -11.12
CA LYS A 121 0.07 2.92 -11.28
C LYS A 121 1.35 3.14 -10.50
N HIS A 122 1.43 2.71 -9.23
CA HIS A 122 2.64 2.81 -8.42
C HIS A 122 3.79 2.02 -9.04
N LYS A 123 3.56 0.78 -9.50
CA LYS A 123 4.57 -0.01 -10.19
C LYS A 123 5.09 0.70 -11.44
N ALA A 124 4.19 1.24 -12.27
CA ALA A 124 4.57 1.96 -13.48
C ALA A 124 5.43 3.20 -13.18
N ILE A 125 5.13 3.94 -12.11
CA ILE A 125 5.95 5.06 -11.64
C ILE A 125 7.33 4.58 -11.19
N MET A 126 7.41 3.50 -10.43
CA MET A 126 8.67 2.90 -9.97
C MET A 126 9.52 2.36 -11.13
N GLU A 127 8.91 1.71 -12.12
CA GLU A 127 9.60 1.16 -13.29
C GLU A 127 9.92 2.23 -14.35
N GLY A 128 9.05 3.21 -14.55
CA GLY A 128 9.24 4.34 -15.47
C GLY A 128 10.18 5.40 -14.92
N GLY A 129 10.32 5.51 -13.63
CA GLY A 129 11.25 6.44 -12.98
C GLY A 129 12.72 6.08 -13.15
N LEU A 130 13.06 4.92 -13.76
CA LEU A 130 14.41 4.52 -14.12
C LEU A 130 14.74 4.77 -15.61
N LYS A 131 13.79 5.24 -16.41
CA LYS A 131 14.04 5.64 -17.80
C LYS A 131 13.56 7.06 -18.05
N ASP A 132 14.53 7.96 -17.95
CA ASP A 132 14.56 9.30 -18.52
C ASP A 132 13.29 10.17 -18.46
N ASN A 133 13.42 11.26 -17.70
CA ASN A 133 12.81 12.56 -17.90
C ASN A 133 11.57 13.00 -17.12
N VAL A 134 11.25 12.47 -15.93
CA VAL A 134 10.38 13.28 -15.05
C VAL A 134 10.80 13.32 -13.58
N ILE A 135 11.70 12.43 -13.15
CA ILE A 135 12.46 12.69 -11.91
C ILE A 135 13.92 12.92 -12.29
N LYS A 136 14.21 13.89 -13.17
CA LYS A 136 15.36 14.75 -12.86
C LYS A 136 15.09 15.14 -11.43
N GLU A 137 16.05 14.85 -10.54
CA GLU A 137 16.15 15.40 -9.21
C GLU A 137 15.59 16.84 -9.20
N ARG A 138 14.27 16.99 -9.12
CA ARG A 138 13.71 18.13 -8.47
C ARG A 138 14.08 17.86 -7.02
N LYS A 139 15.31 18.19 -6.65
CA LYS A 139 15.54 18.65 -5.29
C LYS A 139 14.46 19.69 -5.10
N TRP A 140 13.40 19.29 -4.42
CA TRP A 140 12.38 20.22 -3.99
C TRP A 140 13.14 21.28 -3.23
N ARG A 141 13.32 22.41 -3.87
CA ARG A 141 13.88 23.55 -3.16
C ARG A 141 12.83 24.00 -2.18
N ILE A 142 13.25 24.55 -1.09
CA ILE A 142 12.34 25.05 -0.05
C ILE A 142 11.30 25.99 -0.68
N GLU A 143 11.68 26.76 -1.69
CA GLU A 143 10.80 27.64 -2.44
C GLU A 143 9.68 26.89 -3.19
N ASP A 144 9.98 25.72 -3.79
CA ASP A 144 8.98 24.88 -4.49
C ASP A 144 7.93 24.33 -3.50
N ILE A 145 8.35 24.04 -2.26
CA ILE A 145 7.48 23.58 -1.17
C ILE A 145 6.63 24.74 -0.67
N GLU A 146 7.23 25.87 -0.40
CA GLU A 146 6.54 27.07 0.05
C GLU A 146 5.48 27.52 -0.96
N GLU A 147 5.76 27.43 -2.26
CA GLU A 147 4.79 27.72 -3.33
C GLU A 147 3.65 26.70 -3.35
N ALA A 148 3.95 25.39 -3.21
CA ALA A 148 2.94 24.34 -3.17
C ALA A 148 1.98 24.48 -1.96
N PHE A 149 2.45 25.04 -0.85
CA PHE A 149 1.69 25.26 0.37
C PHE A 149 1.13 26.68 0.52
N ALA A 150 1.49 27.62 -0.38
CA ALA A 150 1.06 29.03 -0.30
C ALA A 150 -0.48 29.22 -0.27
N HIS A 151 -1.22 28.29 -0.90
CA HIS A 151 -2.67 28.32 -0.99
C HIS A 151 -3.38 27.32 -0.07
N LYS A 152 -2.64 26.65 0.83
CA LYS A 152 -3.24 25.71 1.80
C LYS A 152 -3.66 26.43 3.06
N GLU A 153 -4.64 25.85 3.76
CA GLU A 153 -5.08 26.36 5.06
C GLU A 153 -3.90 26.44 6.03
N ARG A 154 -3.83 27.55 6.79
CA ARG A 154 -2.82 27.78 7.82
C ARG A 154 -3.50 27.72 9.18
N PHE A 155 -2.90 26.97 10.08
CA PHE A 155 -3.35 26.84 11.45
C PHE A 155 -2.28 27.37 12.39
N GLU A 156 -2.68 28.16 13.38
CA GLU A 156 -1.80 28.60 14.44
C GLU A 156 -2.17 27.90 15.74
N TYR A 157 -1.20 27.31 16.38
CA TYR A 157 -1.38 26.61 17.63
C TYR A 157 -0.62 27.32 18.75
N ARG A 158 -1.24 27.40 19.94
CA ARG A 158 -0.56 27.93 21.12
C ARG A 158 0.47 26.90 21.61
N PRO A 159 1.54 27.34 22.29
CA PRO A 159 2.50 26.42 22.92
C PRO A 159 1.78 25.42 23.82
N GLY A 160 2.08 24.13 23.66
CA GLY A 160 1.46 23.04 24.41
C GLY A 160 0.11 22.56 23.88
N ALA A 161 -0.41 23.14 22.79
CA ALA A 161 -1.65 22.65 22.18
C ALA A 161 -1.42 21.32 21.45
N THR A 162 -2.38 20.41 21.56
CA THR A 162 -2.38 19.13 20.84
C THR A 162 -2.90 19.36 19.42
N ILE A 163 -2.16 18.94 18.41
CA ILE A 163 -2.53 19.06 16.99
C ILE A 163 -3.39 17.86 16.59
N TYR A 164 -2.98 16.65 16.97
CA TYR A 164 -3.78 15.42 16.80
C TYR A 164 -3.37 14.37 17.86
N CYS A 165 -4.21 13.37 18.08
CA CYS A 165 -3.96 12.25 18.97
C CYS A 165 -4.01 10.92 18.23
N GLU A 166 -3.42 9.89 18.81
CA GLU A 166 -3.55 8.50 18.37
C GLU A 166 -5.06 8.13 18.28
N GLY A 167 -5.46 7.48 17.18
CA GLY A 167 -6.86 7.14 16.90
C GLY A 167 -7.64 8.18 16.07
N ASN A 168 -7.12 9.38 15.90
CA ASN A 168 -7.67 10.28 14.88
C ASN A 168 -7.19 9.81 13.49
N VAL A 169 -8.13 9.68 12.55
CA VAL A 169 -7.79 9.30 11.16
C VAL A 169 -6.95 10.43 10.56
N GLY A 170 -5.64 10.25 10.58
CA GLY A 170 -4.68 11.24 10.08
C GLY A 170 -4.57 11.20 8.57
N ASN A 171 -5.44 11.92 7.86
CA ASN A 171 -5.33 12.11 6.41
C ASN A 171 -4.56 13.38 6.05
N HIS A 172 -3.81 13.96 6.99
CA HIS A 172 -3.16 15.24 6.80
C HIS A 172 -1.64 15.13 7.00
N VAL A 173 -0.90 15.72 6.08
CA VAL A 173 0.52 16.03 6.24
C VAL A 173 0.63 17.51 6.56
N PHE A 174 1.30 17.83 7.64
CA PHE A 174 1.54 19.20 8.07
C PHE A 174 2.95 19.65 7.69
N TYR A 175 3.06 20.88 7.25
CA TYR A 175 4.34 21.56 7.03
C TYR A 175 4.50 22.67 8.06
N ILE A 176 5.57 22.62 8.84
CA ILE A 176 5.86 23.62 9.86
C ILE A 176 6.49 24.84 9.19
N THR A 177 5.75 25.94 9.15
CA THR A 177 6.27 27.20 8.64
C THR A 177 7.11 27.94 9.68
N ARG A 178 6.74 27.80 10.97
CA ARG A 178 7.45 28.36 12.10
C ARG A 178 7.08 27.65 13.39
N GLY A 179 8.05 27.30 14.21
CA GLY A 179 7.88 26.71 15.53
C GLY A 179 8.41 25.28 15.62
N GLU A 180 8.07 24.60 16.69
CA GLU A 180 8.50 23.24 16.98
C GLU A 180 7.30 22.37 17.36
N VAL A 181 7.30 21.12 16.92
CA VAL A 181 6.29 20.11 17.24
C VAL A 181 6.99 18.86 17.76
N LYS A 182 6.50 18.30 18.88
CA LYS A 182 6.92 17.00 19.37
C LYS A 182 5.83 15.96 19.12
N THR A 183 6.21 14.76 18.75
CA THR A 183 5.37 13.57 18.87
C THR A 183 5.80 12.78 20.11
N TYR A 184 4.84 12.18 20.81
CA TYR A 184 5.13 11.41 22.01
C TYR A 184 4.08 10.33 22.24
N LYS A 185 4.47 9.27 22.90
CA LYS A 185 3.56 8.25 23.43
C LYS A 185 3.42 8.44 24.94
N VAL A 186 2.22 8.17 25.45
CA VAL A 186 1.98 8.16 26.89
C VAL A 186 2.00 6.71 27.38
N ASN A 187 2.80 6.41 28.37
CA ASN A 187 2.82 5.08 28.99
C ASN A 187 1.66 4.90 29.99
N GLU A 188 1.52 3.71 30.57
CA GLU A 188 0.48 3.37 31.55
C GLU A 188 0.54 4.24 32.81
N ASP A 189 1.71 4.79 33.17
CA ASP A 189 1.92 5.71 34.30
C ASP A 189 1.63 7.17 33.95
N GLY A 190 1.18 7.48 32.71
CA GLY A 190 0.89 8.84 32.26
C GLY A 190 2.13 9.66 31.89
N LYS A 191 3.32 9.03 31.76
CA LYS A 191 4.55 9.72 31.35
C LYS A 191 4.69 9.79 29.84
N GLU A 192 5.06 10.97 29.36
CA GLU A 192 5.34 11.20 27.94
C GLU A 192 6.72 10.64 27.56
N LEU A 193 6.74 9.80 26.52
CA LEU A 193 7.94 9.37 25.82
C LEU A 193 8.00 10.09 24.46
N ILE A 194 8.87 11.07 24.31
CA ILE A 194 9.04 11.78 23.06
C ILE A 194 9.60 10.80 22.01
N THR A 195 8.89 10.68 20.90
CA THR A 195 9.28 9.83 19.76
C THR A 195 10.02 10.61 18.69
N ASP A 196 9.60 11.85 18.42
CA ASP A 196 10.24 12.72 17.46
C ASP A 196 10.07 14.19 17.80
N LEU A 197 10.99 15.04 17.26
CA LEU A 197 10.97 16.51 17.34
C LEU A 197 11.09 17.06 15.91
N PHE A 198 10.15 17.92 15.56
CA PHE A 198 10.08 18.58 14.25
C PHE A 198 10.21 20.09 14.48
N SER A 199 11.00 20.76 13.64
CA SER A 199 11.21 22.20 13.68
C SER A 199 10.78 22.88 12.38
N ASP A 200 11.03 24.17 12.25
CA ASP A 200 10.80 24.96 11.04
C ASP A 200 11.19 24.19 9.77
N LYS A 201 10.35 24.29 8.74
CA LYS A 201 10.55 23.71 7.40
C LYS A 201 10.59 22.18 7.36
N SER A 202 10.02 21.51 8.35
CA SER A 202 9.87 20.05 8.37
C SER A 202 8.41 19.62 8.23
N PHE A 203 8.23 18.37 7.83
CA PHE A 203 6.92 17.73 7.68
C PHE A 203 6.67 16.76 8.83
N PHE A 204 5.41 16.67 9.27
CA PHE A 204 4.97 15.66 10.23
C PHE A 204 3.52 15.25 9.96
N GLY A 205 3.03 14.20 10.61
CA GLY A 205 1.61 13.85 10.60
C GLY A 205 1.25 12.72 9.67
N PHE A 206 2.20 11.90 9.24
CA PHE A 206 1.92 10.67 8.50
C PHE A 206 2.46 9.46 9.24
N THR A 207 1.60 8.52 9.62
CA THR A 207 1.95 7.16 10.05
C THR A 207 0.93 6.19 9.49
#